data_6ca427fa7b6e43a0e56b1b596af19c4c
#
_entry.id   6ca427fa7b6e43a0e56b1b596af19c4c
#
_cell.length_a   1.000
_cell.length_b   1.000
_cell.length_c   1.000
_cell.angle_alpha   90.00
_cell.angle_beta   90.00
_cell.angle_gamma   90.00
#
_symmetry.space_group_name_H-M   'P 1'
#
loop_
_entity.id
_entity.type
_entity.pdbx_description
1 polymer ?
#
loop_
_entity_poly.entity_id
_entity_poly.type
_entity_poly.pdbx_seq_one_letter_code
_entity_poly.pdbx_strand_id
1 'polypeptide(L)'
;MTEARLEDAGSGLAPVTAGWFVVNVRDAEWFTSETRGAACWFANEYGDSPVVFPQFGINVTVLEPGQSGVYHAETNQEAFLVLGGECRLLVEGEERRLRAWDFFHSPPWTEHAFVGAGDRPCVILMVGAHVGPEARYPVSELAARYGASVEKETSDPEQVYATAERFRRGRPPYFSRLPWG
;
A
#
# COMPACT_ATOMS: atom_id res chain seq x y z
N MET A 1 -17.97 4.28 -24.04
CA MET A 1 -16.90 3.59 -23.28
C MET A 1 -17.44 2.21 -22.93
N THR A 2 -16.69 1.16 -23.22
CA THR A 2 -17.10 -0.24 -22.98
C THR A 2 -16.60 -0.73 -21.63
N GLU A 3 -17.21 -1.81 -21.13
CA GLU A 3 -16.70 -2.50 -19.93
C GLU A 3 -15.39 -3.22 -20.24
N ALA A 4 -14.43 -3.11 -19.34
CA ALA A 4 -13.18 -3.85 -19.43
C ALA A 4 -13.42 -5.32 -19.14
N ARG A 5 -12.77 -6.20 -19.90
CA ARG A 5 -12.77 -7.63 -19.60
C ARG A 5 -11.82 -7.92 -18.44
N LEU A 6 -12.30 -8.65 -17.46
CA LEU A 6 -11.51 -9.13 -16.33
C LEU A 6 -11.15 -10.61 -16.55
N GLU A 7 -9.90 -10.98 -16.31
CA GLU A 7 -9.42 -12.36 -16.35
C GLU A 7 -8.64 -12.70 -15.08
N ASP A 8 -8.61 -13.99 -14.74
CA ASP A 8 -7.83 -14.47 -13.61
C ASP A 8 -6.33 -14.38 -13.91
N ALA A 9 -5.63 -13.58 -13.12
CA ALA A 9 -4.19 -13.37 -13.21
C ALA A 9 -3.39 -14.33 -12.29
N GLY A 10 -4.05 -15.33 -11.69
CA GLY A 10 -3.45 -16.33 -10.80
C GLY A 10 -3.57 -16.03 -9.32
N SER A 11 -3.95 -14.80 -8.94
CA SER A 11 -4.24 -14.41 -7.56
C SER A 11 -5.58 -13.68 -7.43
N GLY A 12 -6.31 -13.55 -8.54
CA GLY A 12 -7.58 -12.89 -8.66
C GLY A 12 -7.74 -12.19 -10.01
N LEU A 13 -8.84 -11.45 -10.15
CA LEU A 13 -9.23 -10.81 -11.41
C LEU A 13 -8.46 -9.50 -11.64
N ALA A 14 -7.94 -9.35 -12.86
CA ALA A 14 -7.30 -8.14 -13.35
C ALA A 14 -7.89 -7.70 -14.69
N PRO A 15 -7.94 -6.39 -15.01
CA PRO A 15 -8.41 -5.93 -16.31
C PRO A 15 -7.40 -6.26 -17.42
N VAL A 16 -7.89 -6.87 -18.50
CA VAL A 16 -7.08 -7.23 -19.68
C VAL A 16 -7.45 -6.40 -20.92
N THR A 17 -8.46 -5.52 -20.80
CA THR A 17 -8.80 -4.50 -21.81
C THR A 17 -9.09 -3.16 -21.15
N ALA A 18 -8.91 -2.07 -21.89
CA ALA A 18 -9.29 -0.74 -21.42
C ALA A 18 -10.81 -0.61 -21.27
N GLY A 19 -11.26 0.19 -20.31
CA GLY A 19 -12.68 0.48 -20.08
C GLY A 19 -12.98 0.67 -18.58
N TRP A 20 -14.25 0.81 -18.25
CA TRP A 20 -14.70 0.79 -16.87
C TRP A 20 -14.88 -0.66 -16.41
N PHE A 21 -14.70 -0.91 -15.15
CA PHE A 21 -14.94 -2.23 -14.55
C PHE A 21 -15.47 -2.12 -13.13
N VAL A 22 -16.05 -3.21 -12.66
CA VAL A 22 -16.43 -3.42 -11.26
C VAL A 22 -15.79 -4.72 -10.81
N VAL A 23 -15.08 -4.67 -9.69
CA VAL A 23 -14.50 -5.86 -9.08
C VAL A 23 -14.67 -5.77 -7.55
N ASN A 24 -14.99 -6.89 -6.93
CA ASN A 24 -14.92 -6.99 -5.49
C ASN A 24 -13.45 -7.14 -5.07
N VAL A 25 -13.03 -6.42 -4.04
CA VAL A 25 -11.67 -6.51 -3.47
C VAL A 25 -11.25 -7.95 -3.18
N ARG A 26 -12.18 -8.79 -2.72
CA ARG A 26 -11.97 -10.21 -2.50
C ARG A 26 -11.54 -10.97 -3.76
N ASP A 27 -12.13 -10.59 -4.91
CA ASP A 27 -11.95 -11.31 -6.17
C ASP A 27 -10.85 -10.68 -7.03
N ALA A 28 -10.39 -9.47 -6.69
CA ALA A 28 -9.33 -8.75 -7.38
C ALA A 28 -7.96 -9.42 -7.22
N GLU A 29 -7.02 -9.09 -8.10
CA GLU A 29 -5.64 -9.54 -8.04
C GLU A 29 -4.91 -9.00 -6.81
N TRP A 30 -4.19 -9.87 -6.12
CA TRP A 30 -3.41 -9.58 -4.93
C TRP A 30 -1.93 -9.89 -5.10
N PHE A 31 -1.13 -9.13 -4.38
CA PHE A 31 0.32 -9.30 -4.27
C PHE A 31 0.71 -9.37 -2.81
N THR A 32 1.72 -10.16 -2.49
CA THR A 32 2.17 -10.40 -1.10
C THR A 32 3.67 -10.24 -0.94
N SER A 33 4.08 -9.80 0.23
CA SER A 33 5.45 -9.81 0.75
C SER A 33 5.42 -10.28 2.21
N GLU A 34 6.40 -11.04 2.65
CA GLU A 34 6.47 -11.54 4.02
C GLU A 34 6.67 -10.40 5.03
N THR A 35 7.40 -9.35 4.64
CA THR A 35 7.75 -8.23 5.52
C THR A 35 6.86 -7.01 5.35
N ARG A 36 6.30 -6.82 4.15
CA ARG A 36 5.57 -5.61 3.74
C ARG A 36 4.06 -5.80 3.59
N GLY A 37 3.55 -7.00 3.90
CA GLY A 37 2.13 -7.31 3.88
C GLY A 37 1.58 -7.71 2.53
N ALA A 38 0.34 -7.35 2.26
CA ALA A 38 -0.33 -7.65 0.99
C ALA A 38 -0.99 -6.39 0.42
N ALA A 39 -1.10 -6.32 -0.90
CA ALA A 39 -1.70 -5.19 -1.60
C ALA A 39 -2.55 -5.64 -2.79
N CYS A 40 -3.66 -4.93 -3.01
CA CYS A 40 -4.47 -4.97 -4.20
C CYS A 40 -4.41 -3.58 -4.85
N TRP A 41 -3.81 -3.47 -6.03
CA TRP A 41 -3.66 -2.21 -6.75
C TRP A 41 -4.76 -1.93 -7.78
N PHE A 42 -5.80 -2.78 -7.88
CA PHE A 42 -6.93 -2.71 -8.81
C PHE A 42 -6.57 -2.62 -10.30
N ALA A 43 -5.68 -1.72 -10.66
CA ALA A 43 -4.98 -1.68 -11.94
C ALA A 43 -3.49 -1.72 -11.60
N ASN A 44 -2.79 -2.75 -12.04
CA ASN A 44 -1.38 -2.95 -11.71
C ASN A 44 -0.52 -1.83 -12.31
N GLU A 45 -0.21 -0.82 -11.52
CA GLU A 45 0.60 0.33 -11.92
C GLU A 45 2.04 -0.05 -12.28
N TYR A 46 2.48 -1.20 -11.81
CA TYR A 46 3.84 -1.73 -12.01
C TYR A 46 3.92 -2.80 -13.11
N GLY A 47 2.86 -3.00 -13.88
CA GLY A 47 2.77 -4.02 -14.91
C GLY A 47 2.13 -3.52 -16.21
N ASP A 48 1.87 -4.45 -17.13
CA ASP A 48 1.28 -4.19 -18.44
C ASP A 48 -0.25 -4.04 -18.38
N SER A 49 -0.79 -3.39 -17.35
CA SER A 49 -2.25 -3.19 -17.27
C SER A 49 -2.73 -2.25 -18.36
N PRO A 50 -3.79 -2.63 -19.12
CA PRO A 50 -4.41 -1.74 -20.10
C PRO A 50 -5.24 -0.62 -19.47
N VAL A 51 -5.41 -0.65 -18.14
CA VAL A 51 -6.09 0.38 -17.36
C VAL A 51 -5.05 1.14 -16.54
N VAL A 52 -5.09 2.45 -16.64
CA VAL A 52 -4.18 3.37 -15.93
C VAL A 52 -5.01 4.40 -15.17
N PHE A 53 -4.59 4.74 -13.97
CA PHE A 53 -5.13 5.86 -13.18
C PHE A 53 -4.19 7.07 -13.27
N PRO A 54 -4.35 7.95 -14.28
CA PRO A 54 -3.34 8.98 -14.56
C PRO A 54 -3.34 10.14 -13.56
N GLN A 55 -4.36 10.28 -12.74
CA GLN A 55 -4.50 11.41 -11.81
C GLN A 55 -4.27 11.03 -10.35
N PHE A 56 -4.47 9.79 -10.00
CA PHE A 56 -4.29 9.27 -8.65
C PHE A 56 -4.06 7.76 -8.67
N GLY A 57 -3.30 7.25 -7.68
CA GLY A 57 -3.24 5.85 -7.34
C GLY A 57 -4.27 5.50 -6.27
N ILE A 58 -4.78 4.27 -6.31
CA ILE A 58 -5.67 3.72 -5.29
C ILE A 58 -5.35 2.26 -5.05
N ASN A 59 -5.21 1.89 -3.79
CA ASN A 59 -4.98 0.49 -3.43
C ASN A 59 -5.58 0.15 -2.06
N VAL A 60 -5.71 -1.13 -1.81
CA VAL A 60 -5.98 -1.66 -0.47
C VAL A 60 -4.72 -2.40 -0.01
N THR A 61 -4.14 -1.94 1.08
CA THR A 61 -2.98 -2.56 1.73
C THR A 61 -3.41 -3.26 3.01
N VAL A 62 -2.84 -4.43 3.26
CA VAL A 62 -3.05 -5.20 4.48
C VAL A 62 -1.71 -5.46 5.15
N LEU A 63 -1.61 -5.11 6.44
CA LEU A 63 -0.43 -5.32 7.26
C LEU A 63 -0.79 -6.23 8.44
N GLU A 64 -0.11 -7.38 8.57
CA GLU A 64 -0.13 -8.14 9.82
C GLU A 64 0.62 -7.38 10.92
N PRO A 65 0.36 -7.67 12.20
CA PRO A 65 1.13 -7.07 13.29
C PRO A 65 2.64 -7.22 13.08
N GLY A 66 3.35 -6.09 13.08
CA GLY A 66 4.81 -6.01 12.86
C GLY A 66 5.25 -5.83 11.42
N GLN A 67 4.41 -6.04 10.41
CA GLN A 67 4.73 -5.67 9.03
C GLN A 67 4.63 -4.17 8.82
N SER A 68 5.46 -3.61 7.94
CA SER A 68 5.51 -2.15 7.73
C SER A 68 5.76 -1.75 6.28
N GLY A 69 5.29 -0.57 5.91
CA GLY A 69 5.83 0.18 4.78
C GLY A 69 7.18 0.81 5.10
N VAL A 70 7.82 1.43 4.13
CA VAL A 70 9.03 2.23 4.33
C VAL A 70 8.65 3.66 4.72
N TYR A 71 9.35 4.24 5.69
CA TYR A 71 9.18 5.64 6.09
C TYR A 71 9.70 6.56 5.00
N HIS A 72 8.83 7.42 4.50
CA HIS A 72 9.13 8.30 3.37
C HIS A 72 8.27 9.56 3.39
N ALA A 73 8.63 10.50 2.54
CA ALA A 73 7.82 11.65 2.15
C ALA A 73 7.83 11.77 0.63
N GLU A 74 6.76 12.26 0.04
CA GLU A 74 6.66 12.42 -1.41
C GLU A 74 5.95 13.72 -1.82
N THR A 75 6.11 14.11 -3.09
CA THR A 75 5.47 15.30 -3.69
C THR A 75 3.96 15.22 -3.74
N ASN A 76 3.41 14.03 -3.63
CA ASN A 76 1.99 13.80 -3.78
C ASN A 76 1.25 14.03 -2.45
N GLN A 77 0.05 14.56 -2.55
CA GLN A 77 -0.90 14.51 -1.45
C GLN A 77 -1.49 13.11 -1.38
N GLU A 78 -1.59 12.57 -0.18
CA GLU A 78 -2.16 11.25 0.05
C GLU A 78 -3.28 11.28 1.09
N ALA A 79 -4.11 10.25 1.05
CA ALA A 79 -5.19 10.04 2.00
C ALA A 79 -5.30 8.55 2.33
N PHE A 80 -5.52 8.25 3.61
CA PHE A 80 -5.55 6.90 4.14
C PHE A 80 -6.77 6.71 5.03
N LEU A 81 -7.50 5.63 4.83
CA LEU A 81 -8.62 5.25 5.67
C LEU A 81 -8.41 3.82 6.18
N VAL A 82 -8.35 3.65 7.49
CA VAL A 82 -8.29 2.32 8.11
C VAL A 82 -9.68 1.67 7.98
N LEU A 83 -9.79 0.59 7.23
CA LEU A 83 -11.03 -0.14 7.02
C LEU A 83 -11.28 -1.23 8.07
N GLY A 84 -10.23 -1.73 8.71
CA GLY A 84 -10.32 -2.76 9.74
C GLY A 84 -8.98 -3.01 10.43
N GLY A 85 -9.02 -3.62 11.62
CA GLY A 85 -7.85 -3.84 12.44
C GLY A 85 -7.29 -2.57 13.08
N GLU A 86 -6.01 -2.62 13.44
CA GLU A 86 -5.27 -1.53 14.06
C GLU A 86 -3.89 -1.39 13.42
N CYS A 87 -3.39 -0.17 13.33
CA CYS A 87 -2.01 0.10 12.92
C CYS A 87 -1.40 1.22 13.77
N ARG A 88 -0.08 1.35 13.65
CA ARG A 88 0.66 2.54 14.07
C ARG A 88 0.95 3.37 12.84
N LEU A 89 0.60 4.63 12.88
CA LEU A 89 1.08 5.64 11.96
C LEU A 89 2.33 6.28 12.60
N LEU A 90 3.45 6.18 11.91
CA LEU A 90 4.64 6.95 12.20
C LEU A 90 4.58 8.19 11.32
N VAL A 91 4.52 9.38 11.89
CA VAL A 91 4.34 10.63 11.14
C VAL A 91 5.13 11.75 11.80
N GLU A 92 5.98 12.43 11.01
CA GLU A 92 6.77 13.60 11.45
C GLU A 92 7.53 13.33 12.78
N GLY A 93 8.10 12.12 12.93
CA GLY A 93 8.81 11.71 14.13
C GLY A 93 7.93 11.30 15.32
N GLU A 94 6.62 11.30 15.18
CA GLU A 94 5.65 10.90 16.21
C GLU A 94 4.98 9.57 15.87
N GLU A 95 4.50 8.87 16.89
CA GLU A 95 3.69 7.66 16.74
C GLU A 95 2.23 7.93 17.10
N ARG A 96 1.32 7.51 16.23
CA ARG A 96 -0.13 7.54 16.46
C ARG A 96 -0.71 6.14 16.30
N ARG A 97 -1.57 5.72 17.22
CA ARG A 97 -2.40 4.51 17.03
C ARG A 97 -3.63 4.86 16.22
N LEU A 98 -3.86 4.09 15.17
CA LEU A 98 -5.07 4.17 14.35
C LEU A 98 -5.84 2.87 14.43
N ARG A 99 -7.16 2.97 14.33
CA ARG A 99 -8.12 1.87 14.32
C ARG A 99 -9.12 2.05 13.17
N ALA A 100 -9.96 1.06 12.97
CA ALA A 100 -11.01 1.11 11.95
C ALA A 100 -11.77 2.44 11.97
N TRP A 101 -11.89 3.04 10.79
CA TRP A 101 -12.54 4.33 10.47
C TRP A 101 -11.72 5.58 10.85
N ASP A 102 -10.51 5.44 11.37
CA ASP A 102 -9.61 6.58 11.48
C ASP A 102 -9.08 6.97 10.08
N PHE A 103 -9.06 8.27 9.83
CA PHE A 103 -8.61 8.87 8.58
C PHE A 103 -7.33 9.67 8.81
N PHE A 104 -6.36 9.50 7.93
CA PHE A 104 -5.14 10.30 7.89
C PHE A 104 -5.04 11.04 6.56
N HIS A 105 -4.85 12.35 6.61
CA HIS A 105 -4.52 13.21 5.47
C HIS A 105 -3.04 13.55 5.51
N SER A 106 -2.33 13.23 4.47
CA SER A 106 -0.91 13.51 4.28
C SER A 106 -0.74 14.60 3.22
N PRO A 107 -0.49 15.86 3.60
CA PRO A 107 -0.04 16.87 2.65
C PRO A 107 1.28 16.44 1.98
N PRO A 108 1.65 17.04 0.83
CA PRO A 108 2.94 16.82 0.22
C PRO A 108 4.09 16.98 1.22
N TRP A 109 5.08 16.09 1.11
CA TRP A 109 6.29 16.08 1.94
C TRP A 109 6.09 15.75 3.43
N THR A 110 4.93 15.24 3.81
CA THR A 110 4.73 14.70 5.17
C THR A 110 5.43 13.36 5.29
N GLU A 111 6.39 13.25 6.20
CA GLU A 111 7.10 12.00 6.47
C GLU A 111 6.20 11.01 7.19
N HIS A 112 6.00 9.82 6.63
CA HIS A 112 5.16 8.83 7.26
C HIS A 112 5.47 7.38 6.87
N ALA A 113 4.98 6.44 7.70
CA ALA A 113 4.86 5.01 7.42
C ALA A 113 3.74 4.40 8.26
N PHE A 114 3.21 3.27 7.80
CA PHE A 114 2.28 2.45 8.57
C PHE A 114 2.95 1.17 9.04
N VAL A 115 2.61 0.76 10.27
CA VAL A 115 3.05 -0.50 10.88
C VAL A 115 1.82 -1.24 11.38
N GLY A 116 1.61 -2.48 10.97
CA GLY A 116 0.53 -3.32 11.48
C GLY A 116 0.64 -3.51 13.00
N ALA A 117 -0.50 -3.46 13.70
CA ALA A 117 -0.57 -3.55 15.16
C ALA A 117 -1.79 -4.36 15.61
N GLY A 118 -1.94 -4.52 16.93
CA GLY A 118 -3.04 -5.30 17.49
C GLY A 118 -2.82 -6.81 17.36
N ASP A 119 -3.91 -7.56 17.24
CA ASP A 119 -3.94 -9.03 17.22
C ASP A 119 -4.41 -9.63 15.88
N ARG A 120 -4.69 -8.76 14.90
CA ARG A 120 -5.20 -9.13 13.57
C ARG A 120 -4.69 -8.18 12.50
N PRO A 121 -4.76 -8.58 11.21
CA PRO A 121 -4.35 -7.72 10.11
C PRO A 121 -5.08 -6.38 10.11
N CYS A 122 -4.34 -5.30 9.84
CA CYS A 122 -4.88 -3.98 9.56
C CYS A 122 -5.11 -3.82 8.06
N VAL A 123 -6.29 -3.35 7.68
CA VAL A 123 -6.68 -3.08 6.29
C VAL A 123 -6.78 -1.58 6.09
N ILE A 124 -6.05 -1.05 5.12
CA ILE A 124 -5.94 0.38 4.85
C ILE A 124 -6.26 0.64 3.38
N LEU A 125 -7.24 1.51 3.13
CA LEU A 125 -7.43 2.12 1.81
C LEU A 125 -6.43 3.26 1.68
N MET A 126 -5.64 3.27 0.61
CA MET A 126 -4.65 4.29 0.30
C MET A 126 -5.00 4.95 -1.04
N VAL A 127 -4.95 6.28 -1.07
CA VAL A 127 -5.18 7.08 -2.29
C VAL A 127 -4.10 8.15 -2.32
N GLY A 128 -3.34 8.20 -3.41
CA GLY A 128 -2.30 9.21 -3.64
C GLY A 128 -2.51 9.94 -4.96
N ALA A 129 -2.30 11.25 -5.00
CA ALA A 129 -2.30 12.01 -6.23
C ALA A 129 -1.08 11.65 -7.09
N HIS A 130 -1.15 11.82 -8.40
CA HIS A 130 -0.02 11.67 -9.32
C HIS A 130 0.41 13.06 -9.84
N VAL A 131 0.98 13.89 -8.97
CA VAL A 131 1.47 15.24 -9.30
C VAL A 131 2.95 15.21 -9.71
N GLY A 132 3.75 14.39 -9.05
CA GLY A 132 5.18 14.25 -9.33
C GLY A 132 5.75 12.94 -8.78
N PRO A 133 6.89 12.49 -9.32
CA PRO A 133 7.50 11.21 -8.94
C PRO A 133 8.49 11.33 -7.76
N GLU A 134 8.68 12.52 -7.21
CA GLU A 134 9.73 12.75 -6.24
C GLU A 134 9.36 12.21 -4.87
N ALA A 135 10.26 11.44 -4.30
CA ALA A 135 10.15 10.91 -2.94
C ALA A 135 11.48 11.09 -2.20
N ARG A 136 11.41 11.13 -0.88
CA ARG A 136 12.56 11.13 0.02
C ARG A 136 12.36 10.06 1.08
N TYR A 137 13.40 9.32 1.35
CA TYR A 137 13.46 8.26 2.36
C TYR A 137 14.48 8.68 3.42
N PRO A 138 14.05 9.39 4.48
CA PRO A 138 14.94 9.85 5.54
C PRO A 138 15.30 8.71 6.49
N VAL A 139 16.42 8.85 7.18
CA VAL A 139 16.75 8.00 8.33
C VAL A 139 15.91 8.44 9.51
N SER A 140 15.18 7.52 10.12
CA SER A 140 14.34 7.77 11.29
C SER A 140 14.58 6.74 12.39
N GLU A 141 15.03 7.18 13.57
CA GLU A 141 15.21 6.29 14.72
C GLU A 141 13.89 5.64 15.17
N LEU A 142 12.79 6.37 15.06
CA LEU A 142 11.45 5.85 15.37
C LEU A 142 11.08 4.75 14.39
N ALA A 143 11.21 4.99 13.09
CA ALA A 143 10.88 4.01 12.05
C ALA A 143 11.81 2.79 12.09
N ALA A 144 13.07 2.97 12.46
CA ALA A 144 14.04 1.88 12.60
C ALA A 144 13.61 0.83 13.65
N ARG A 145 12.90 1.24 14.70
CA ARG A 145 12.36 0.31 15.73
C ARG A 145 11.37 -0.69 15.15
N TYR A 146 10.80 -0.39 13.99
CA TYR A 146 9.80 -1.18 13.28
C TYR A 146 10.31 -1.76 11.96
N GLY A 147 11.62 -1.61 11.67
CA GLY A 147 12.19 -2.03 10.39
C GLY A 147 11.72 -1.20 9.18
N ALA A 148 11.16 -0.02 9.43
CA ALA A 148 10.59 0.87 8.42
C ALA A 148 11.53 1.98 7.94
N SER A 149 12.75 2.09 8.50
CA SER A 149 13.74 3.11 8.12
C SER A 149 14.77 2.58 7.15
N VAL A 150 15.27 3.45 6.31
CA VAL A 150 16.50 3.21 5.54
C VAL A 150 17.74 3.41 6.43
N GLU A 151 18.88 2.78 6.08
CA GLU A 151 20.16 2.98 6.78
C GLU A 151 20.82 4.31 6.39
N LYS A 152 20.59 4.78 5.17
CA LYS A 152 21.11 6.03 4.63
C LYS A 152 20.01 6.73 3.86
N GLU A 153 19.86 8.04 4.11
CA GLU A 153 18.91 8.88 3.37
C GLU A 153 19.16 8.81 1.87
N THR A 154 18.07 8.67 1.10
CA THR A 154 18.10 8.63 -0.35
C THR A 154 16.78 9.17 -0.92
N SER A 155 16.82 9.64 -2.17
CA SER A 155 15.64 9.95 -2.98
C SER A 155 15.43 8.92 -4.11
N ASP A 156 16.25 7.88 -4.13
CA ASP A 156 16.21 6.85 -5.16
C ASP A 156 15.45 5.61 -4.65
N PRO A 157 14.21 5.37 -5.12
CA PRO A 157 13.43 4.19 -4.72
C PRO A 157 14.12 2.88 -5.11
N GLU A 158 14.93 2.84 -6.17
CA GLU A 158 15.64 1.62 -6.55
C GLU A 158 16.63 1.19 -5.46
N GLN A 159 17.31 2.14 -4.82
CA GLN A 159 18.21 1.85 -3.69
C GLN A 159 17.45 1.32 -2.48
N VAL A 160 16.27 1.89 -2.18
CA VAL A 160 15.41 1.48 -1.05
C VAL A 160 14.90 0.06 -1.25
N TYR A 161 14.45 -0.27 -2.46
CA TYR A 161 13.81 -1.53 -2.76
C TYR A 161 14.76 -2.60 -3.36
N ALA A 162 16.04 -2.28 -3.57
CA ALA A 162 17.02 -3.25 -4.07
C ALA A 162 17.21 -4.45 -3.15
N THR A 163 17.17 -4.21 -1.82
CA THR A 163 17.34 -5.24 -0.78
C THR A 163 16.01 -5.66 -0.15
N ALA A 164 14.94 -4.91 -0.41
CA ALA A 164 13.62 -5.22 0.13
C ALA A 164 13.02 -6.43 -0.59
N GLU A 165 12.28 -7.24 0.15
CA GLU A 165 11.51 -8.31 -0.45
C GLU A 165 10.48 -7.73 -1.45
N ARG A 166 10.50 -8.25 -2.67
CA ARG A 166 9.56 -7.83 -3.72
C ARG A 166 8.19 -8.46 -3.48
N PHE A 167 7.16 -7.69 -3.76
CA PHE A 167 5.82 -8.25 -3.84
C PHE A 167 5.74 -9.32 -4.94
N ARG A 168 5.10 -10.44 -4.60
CA ARG A 168 4.85 -11.55 -5.52
C ARG A 168 3.35 -11.69 -5.69
N ARG A 169 2.92 -12.02 -6.90
CA ARG A 169 1.52 -12.33 -7.19
C ARG A 169 1.05 -13.49 -6.30
N GLY A 170 0.00 -13.27 -5.52
CA GLY A 170 -0.52 -14.24 -4.58
C GLY A 170 -1.44 -13.63 -3.53
N ARG A 171 -2.33 -14.43 -2.97
CA ARG A 171 -3.16 -14.07 -1.82
C ARG A 171 -2.40 -14.38 -0.52
N PRO A 172 -2.49 -13.52 0.51
CA PRO A 172 -1.83 -13.81 1.78
C PRO A 172 -2.47 -15.02 2.50
N PRO A 173 -1.72 -15.77 3.31
CA PRO A 173 -2.24 -16.97 4.00
C PRO A 173 -3.43 -16.67 4.92
N TYR A 174 -3.53 -15.44 5.40
CA TYR A 174 -4.61 -14.96 6.26
C TYR A 174 -5.81 -14.36 5.50
N PHE A 175 -5.88 -14.52 4.18
CA PHE A 175 -6.87 -13.89 3.31
C PHE A 175 -8.32 -14.13 3.74
N SER A 176 -8.64 -15.34 4.21
CA SER A 176 -9.98 -15.70 4.72
C SER A 176 -10.37 -15.02 6.05
N ARG A 177 -9.41 -14.40 6.75
CA ARG A 177 -9.64 -13.65 8.00
C ARG A 177 -9.87 -12.15 7.77
N LEU A 178 -9.79 -11.70 6.52
CA LEU A 178 -10.00 -10.32 6.15
C LEU A 178 -11.50 -9.98 6.10
N PRO A 179 -11.91 -8.70 6.16
CA PRO A 179 -13.31 -8.28 6.26
C PRO A 179 -14.23 -8.79 5.15
N TRP A 180 -13.67 -9.23 4.04
CA TRP A 180 -14.38 -9.80 2.89
C TRP A 180 -14.26 -11.33 2.78
N GLY A 181 -13.64 -11.99 3.75
CA GLY A 181 -13.44 -13.44 3.81
C GLY A 181 -14.66 -14.23 4.21
#